data_39229bd9410cd1d28f523a4db35bf185
#
_entry.id   39229bd9410cd1d28f523a4db35bf185
#
_cell.length_a   1.000
_cell.length_b   1.000
_cell.length_c   1.000
_cell.angle_alpha   90.00
_cell.angle_beta   90.00
_cell.angle_gamma   90.00
#
_symmetry.space_group_name_H-M   'P 1'
#
loop_
_entity.id
_entity.type
_entity.pdbx_description
1 polymer ?
#
loop_
_entity_poly.entity_id
_entity_poly.type
_entity_poly.pdbx_seq_one_letter_code
_entity_poly.pdbx_strand_id
1 'polypeptide(L)'
;MASLRLGVNIDHVATLRNARGGATPDPVRAALLAIEAGADGITAHLREDRRHIRDDDMTRLRREIAKPLNFEMAATEQMLDIALRLKPHACCLVPEKRTERTTEGGLAVVGGHNHLKPFVAELKRAGIRVSLFIEPSLTALEASVAAGAAVVELHTGAWCDALAQGEAARAAEEFERLRAAAAATARLGLECHAGHGLDYATARTIAALPQIEIGRAHV
;
A
#
# COMPACT_ATOMS: atom_id res chain seq x y z
N MET A 1 -20.32 -12.59 -1.07
CA MET A 1 -19.39 -11.45 -0.96
C MET A 1 -18.07 -12.01 -0.45
N ALA A 2 -16.94 -11.67 -1.08
CA ALA A 2 -15.65 -11.99 -0.50
C ALA A 2 -15.55 -11.31 0.88
N SER A 3 -14.94 -11.97 1.87
CA SER A 3 -14.72 -11.34 3.17
C SER A 3 -13.64 -10.27 3.01
N LEU A 4 -13.87 -9.09 3.57
CA LEU A 4 -12.86 -8.03 3.67
C LEU A 4 -11.63 -8.58 4.40
N ARG A 5 -10.44 -8.33 3.86
CA ARG A 5 -9.16 -8.72 4.44
C ARG A 5 -8.50 -7.53 5.11
N LEU A 6 -7.72 -7.78 6.15
CA LEU A 6 -6.94 -6.76 6.86
C LEU A 6 -5.46 -6.92 6.55
N GLY A 7 -4.87 -5.91 5.90
CA GLY A 7 -3.42 -5.73 5.78
C GLY A 7 -2.90 -4.80 6.87
N VAL A 8 -1.88 -5.21 7.62
CA VAL A 8 -1.27 -4.39 8.67
C VAL A 8 0.11 -3.91 8.23
N ASN A 9 0.29 -2.59 8.17
CA ASN A 9 1.58 -1.96 7.91
C ASN A 9 2.32 -1.75 9.24
N ILE A 10 3.60 -2.17 9.28
CA ILE A 10 4.42 -2.17 10.51
C ILE A 10 5.57 -1.15 10.48
N ASP A 11 5.56 -0.20 9.54
CA ASP A 11 6.66 0.75 9.34
C ASP A 11 6.92 1.63 10.56
N HIS A 12 5.85 2.06 11.25
CA HIS A 12 6.00 2.96 12.39
C HIS A 12 6.59 2.27 13.62
N VAL A 13 6.47 0.95 13.74
CA VAL A 13 7.22 0.16 14.74
C VAL A 13 8.72 0.31 14.50
N ALA A 14 9.16 0.21 13.24
CA ALA A 14 10.54 0.42 12.85
C ALA A 14 10.98 1.88 13.04
N THR A 15 10.10 2.86 12.76
CA THR A 15 10.34 4.27 13.05
C THR A 15 10.66 4.49 14.53
N LEU A 16 9.85 3.93 15.43
CA LEU A 16 10.07 4.03 16.87
C LEU A 16 11.36 3.33 17.29
N ARG A 17 11.65 2.14 16.79
CA ARG A 17 12.92 1.43 17.01
C ARG A 17 14.12 2.32 16.64
N ASN A 18 14.06 2.92 15.47
CA ASN A 18 15.16 3.74 14.94
C ASN A 18 15.35 5.03 15.78
N ALA A 19 14.24 5.67 16.18
CA ALA A 19 14.28 6.85 17.05
C ALA A 19 14.91 6.55 18.43
N ARG A 20 14.72 5.32 18.93
CA ARG A 20 15.33 4.88 20.20
C ARG A 20 16.80 4.43 20.05
N GLY A 21 17.28 4.25 18.82
CA GLY A 21 18.65 3.80 18.55
C GLY A 21 18.97 2.36 18.97
N GLY A 22 17.96 1.53 19.22
CA GLY A 22 18.12 0.17 19.71
C GLY A 22 17.58 -0.90 18.73
N ALA A 23 17.39 -2.12 19.26
CA ALA A 23 16.81 -3.26 18.54
C ALA A 23 15.29 -3.38 18.76
N THR A 24 14.73 -2.62 19.70
CA THR A 24 13.32 -2.68 20.07
C THR A 24 12.64 -1.31 19.99
N PRO A 25 11.32 -1.29 19.62
CA PRO A 25 10.46 -2.42 19.28
C PRO A 25 10.89 -3.09 17.96
N ASP A 26 10.74 -4.42 17.85
CA ASP A 26 11.09 -5.18 16.66
C ASP A 26 9.89 -5.26 15.70
N PRO A 27 9.99 -4.78 14.45
CA PRO A 27 8.89 -4.81 13.48
C PRO A 27 8.48 -6.24 13.09
N VAL A 28 9.40 -7.20 13.11
CA VAL A 28 9.06 -8.61 12.82
C VAL A 28 8.19 -9.20 13.94
N ARG A 29 8.52 -8.92 15.21
CA ARG A 29 7.67 -9.31 16.33
C ARG A 29 6.28 -8.65 16.26
N ALA A 30 6.21 -7.38 15.88
CA ALA A 30 4.92 -6.70 15.68
C ALA A 30 4.10 -7.36 14.57
N ALA A 31 4.73 -7.74 13.46
CA ALA A 31 4.07 -8.48 12.38
C ALA A 31 3.50 -9.82 12.86
N LEU A 32 4.25 -10.59 13.66
CA LEU A 32 3.79 -11.86 14.22
C LEU A 32 2.59 -11.67 15.16
N LEU A 33 2.62 -10.65 16.00
CA LEU A 33 1.49 -10.29 16.89
C LEU A 33 0.24 -9.86 16.09
N ALA A 34 0.42 -9.08 15.03
CA ALA A 34 -0.68 -8.70 14.15
C ALA A 34 -1.32 -9.92 13.48
N ILE A 35 -0.51 -10.87 13.02
CA ILE A 35 -0.99 -12.14 12.42
C ILE A 35 -1.75 -12.97 13.47
N GLU A 36 -1.22 -13.09 14.67
CA GLU A 36 -1.87 -13.80 15.79
C GLU A 36 -3.22 -13.14 16.15
N ALA A 37 -3.31 -11.81 16.06
CA ALA A 37 -4.54 -11.04 16.27
C ALA A 37 -5.53 -11.12 15.10
N GLY A 38 -5.18 -11.77 13.99
CA GLY A 38 -6.08 -12.02 12.87
C GLY A 38 -5.80 -11.23 11.59
N ALA A 39 -4.66 -10.56 11.46
CA ALA A 39 -4.28 -9.92 10.20
C ALA A 39 -4.14 -10.96 9.06
N ASP A 40 -4.65 -10.61 7.88
CA ASP A 40 -4.58 -11.45 6.68
C ASP A 40 -3.27 -11.29 5.90
N GLY A 41 -2.58 -10.17 6.11
CA GLY A 41 -1.29 -9.90 5.48
C GLY A 41 -0.52 -8.80 6.21
N ILE A 42 0.78 -8.75 5.95
CA ILE A 42 1.69 -7.72 6.49
C ILE A 42 2.20 -6.85 5.34
N THR A 43 2.24 -5.56 5.59
CA THR A 43 2.84 -4.58 4.69
C THR A 43 4.07 -3.97 5.34
N ALA A 44 5.15 -3.87 4.57
CA ALA A 44 6.37 -3.18 4.98
C ALA A 44 6.93 -2.38 3.80
N HIS A 45 7.24 -1.10 4.04
CA HIS A 45 7.79 -0.20 3.05
C HIS A 45 9.30 -0.04 3.26
N LEU A 46 10.08 -0.64 2.36
CA LEU A 46 11.51 -0.40 2.31
C LEU A 46 11.78 0.84 1.45
N ARG A 47 11.86 2.00 2.08
CA ARG A 47 12.19 3.24 1.37
C ARG A 47 13.63 3.25 0.90
N GLU A 48 13.91 3.99 -0.18
CA GLU A 48 15.28 4.16 -0.69
C GLU A 48 16.25 4.71 0.37
N ASP A 49 15.79 5.58 1.26
CA ASP A 49 16.59 6.16 2.34
C ASP A 49 16.64 5.33 3.65
N ARG A 50 15.96 4.18 3.70
CA ARG A 50 15.95 3.25 4.86
C ARG A 50 15.58 3.92 6.19
N ARG A 51 14.78 5.00 6.18
CA ARG A 51 14.46 5.77 7.39
C ARG A 51 13.71 4.97 8.48
N HIS A 52 13.07 3.88 8.13
CA HIS A 52 12.36 3.00 9.08
C HIS A 52 12.68 1.52 8.85
N ILE A 53 12.02 0.81 7.94
CA ILE A 53 12.31 -0.58 7.59
C ILE A 53 13.70 -0.68 6.95
N ARG A 54 14.43 -1.73 7.30
CA ARG A 54 15.79 -2.05 6.82
C ARG A 54 15.76 -3.31 5.96
N ASP A 55 16.79 -3.53 5.18
CA ASP A 55 16.92 -4.71 4.30
C ASP A 55 16.87 -6.03 5.09
N ASP A 56 17.44 -6.05 6.30
CA ASP A 56 17.38 -7.21 7.22
C ASP A 56 15.95 -7.46 7.72
N ASP A 57 15.19 -6.40 8.03
CA ASP A 57 13.78 -6.54 8.43
C ASP A 57 12.97 -7.23 7.32
N MET A 58 13.17 -6.84 6.06
CA MET A 58 12.48 -7.46 4.93
C MET A 58 12.84 -8.93 4.77
N THR A 59 14.11 -9.27 4.92
CA THR A 59 14.60 -10.65 4.86
C THR A 59 14.01 -11.49 5.98
N ARG A 60 13.96 -10.96 7.20
CA ARG A 60 13.37 -11.63 8.35
C ARG A 60 11.86 -11.78 8.21
N LEU A 61 11.14 -10.73 7.80
CA LEU A 61 9.71 -10.80 7.53
C LEU A 61 9.41 -11.92 6.52
N ARG A 62 10.11 -11.95 5.38
CA ARG A 62 9.89 -12.97 4.34
C ARG A 62 10.09 -14.39 4.85
N ARG A 63 11.02 -14.61 5.78
CA ARG A 63 11.35 -15.91 6.36
C ARG A 63 10.42 -16.32 7.51
N GLU A 64 10.01 -15.36 8.37
CA GLU A 64 9.42 -15.64 9.68
C GLU A 64 7.90 -15.56 9.70
N ILE A 65 7.27 -14.80 8.77
CA ILE A 65 5.81 -14.71 8.72
C ILE A 65 5.19 -15.78 7.83
N ALA A 66 4.08 -16.36 8.28
CA ALA A 66 3.31 -17.36 7.50
C ALA A 66 2.24 -16.74 6.59
N LYS A 67 1.94 -15.44 6.76
CA LYS A 67 0.95 -14.70 5.97
C LYS A 67 1.61 -13.95 4.80
N PRO A 68 0.83 -13.54 3.78
CA PRO A 68 1.35 -12.76 2.67
C PRO A 68 2.12 -11.50 3.11
N LEU A 69 3.32 -11.31 2.55
CA LEU A 69 4.08 -10.08 2.66
C LEU A 69 3.80 -9.21 1.43
N ASN A 70 3.32 -8.00 1.67
CA ASN A 70 3.23 -6.94 0.68
C ASN A 70 4.41 -5.99 0.86
N PHE A 71 5.26 -5.90 -0.15
CA PHE A 71 6.45 -5.06 -0.17
C PHE A 71 6.11 -3.73 -0.84
N GLU A 72 6.03 -2.64 -0.06
CA GLU A 72 5.90 -1.29 -0.63
C GLU A 72 7.28 -0.76 -1.02
N MET A 73 7.38 -0.22 -2.23
CA MET A 73 8.65 0.25 -2.77
C MET A 73 8.48 1.31 -3.86
N ALA A 74 9.51 2.14 -4.05
CA ALA A 74 9.63 2.99 -5.23
C ALA A 74 9.87 2.15 -6.49
N ALA A 75 9.42 2.65 -7.65
CA ALA A 75 9.68 2.02 -8.95
C ALA A 75 11.11 2.35 -9.45
N THR A 76 12.13 1.85 -8.77
CA THR A 76 13.55 2.00 -9.14
C THR A 76 14.20 0.64 -9.39
N GLU A 77 15.25 0.60 -10.20
CA GLU A 77 15.98 -0.63 -10.51
C GLU A 77 16.48 -1.34 -9.25
N GLN A 78 17.02 -0.56 -8.29
CA GLN A 78 17.50 -1.12 -7.02
C GLN A 78 16.37 -1.85 -6.27
N MET A 79 15.18 -1.26 -6.19
CA MET A 79 14.04 -1.87 -5.50
C MET A 79 13.50 -3.08 -6.26
N LEU A 80 13.50 -3.02 -7.59
CA LEU A 80 13.17 -4.18 -8.42
C LEU A 80 14.08 -5.37 -8.12
N ASP A 81 15.40 -5.16 -8.13
CA ASP A 81 16.38 -6.19 -7.80
C ASP A 81 16.15 -6.79 -6.40
N ILE A 82 15.83 -5.96 -5.42
CA ILE A 82 15.52 -6.42 -4.06
C ILE A 82 14.25 -7.28 -4.08
N ALA A 83 13.20 -6.82 -4.74
CA ALA A 83 11.94 -7.55 -4.86
C ALA A 83 12.12 -8.92 -5.54
N LEU A 84 12.90 -8.96 -6.63
CA LEU A 84 13.18 -10.20 -7.35
C LEU A 84 13.97 -11.22 -6.53
N ARG A 85 14.89 -10.77 -5.66
CA ARG A 85 15.59 -11.65 -4.71
C ARG A 85 14.73 -12.08 -3.54
N LEU A 86 13.96 -11.15 -2.95
CA LEU A 86 13.11 -11.38 -1.77
C LEU A 86 11.92 -12.28 -2.10
N LYS A 87 11.36 -12.15 -3.31
CA LYS A 87 10.15 -12.84 -3.78
C LYS A 87 8.99 -12.71 -2.78
N PRO A 88 8.55 -11.47 -2.46
CA PRO A 88 7.38 -11.27 -1.61
C PRO A 88 6.13 -11.81 -2.33
N HIS A 89 5.02 -11.94 -1.59
CA HIS A 89 3.74 -12.31 -2.19
C HIS A 89 3.22 -11.22 -3.15
N ALA A 90 3.38 -9.98 -2.77
CA ALA A 90 2.99 -8.82 -3.57
C ALA A 90 3.98 -7.66 -3.42
N CYS A 91 4.03 -6.80 -4.44
CA CYS A 91 4.66 -5.48 -4.37
C CYS A 91 3.61 -4.40 -4.62
N CYS A 92 3.66 -3.33 -3.82
CA CYS A 92 2.93 -2.10 -4.07
C CYS A 92 3.90 -1.00 -4.50
N LEU A 93 3.73 -0.50 -5.72
CA LEU A 93 4.54 0.62 -6.19
C LEU A 93 3.94 1.94 -5.68
N VAL A 94 4.75 2.68 -4.96
CA VAL A 94 4.37 3.95 -4.32
C VAL A 94 5.31 5.08 -4.76
N PRO A 95 4.85 6.35 -4.76
CA PRO A 95 5.76 7.47 -4.97
C PRO A 95 6.64 7.66 -3.73
N GLU A 96 7.91 8.00 -3.95
CA GLU A 96 8.82 8.39 -2.89
C GLU A 96 9.48 9.73 -3.21
N LYS A 97 9.21 10.74 -2.38
CA LYS A 97 9.96 11.99 -2.39
C LYS A 97 10.74 12.09 -1.09
N ARG A 98 12.03 12.38 -1.19
CA ARG A 98 12.94 12.44 -0.02
C ARG A 98 12.53 13.51 1.01
N THR A 99 11.82 14.54 0.58
CA THR A 99 11.37 15.65 1.42
C THR A 99 10.09 15.34 2.21
N GLU A 100 9.32 14.34 1.80
CA GLU A 100 8.06 13.97 2.45
C GLU A 100 8.32 13.07 3.68
N ARG A 101 7.58 13.28 4.75
CA ARG A 101 7.63 12.41 5.94
C ARG A 101 6.93 11.09 5.71
N THR A 102 5.82 11.13 5.00
CA THR A 102 5.02 9.99 4.55
C THR A 102 4.79 10.09 3.05
N THR A 103 4.21 9.07 2.43
CA THR A 103 3.81 9.12 1.02
C THR A 103 2.61 10.07 0.88
N GLU A 104 2.81 11.23 0.27
CA GLU A 104 1.77 12.23 0.02
C GLU A 104 1.31 12.12 -1.44
N GLY A 105 0.05 11.69 -1.65
CA GLY A 105 -0.52 11.52 -2.97
C GLY A 105 -0.20 10.17 -3.63
N GLY A 106 -0.95 9.86 -4.67
CA GLY A 106 -0.80 8.62 -5.44
C GLY A 106 0.34 8.66 -6.46
N LEU A 107 0.76 7.49 -6.90
CA LEU A 107 1.75 7.32 -7.97
C LEU A 107 1.27 7.98 -9.27
N ALA A 108 2.13 8.74 -9.93
CA ALA A 108 1.84 9.41 -11.20
C ALA A 108 1.82 8.40 -12.37
N VAL A 109 0.82 7.50 -12.39
CA VAL A 109 0.74 6.40 -13.35
C VAL A 109 0.54 6.90 -14.78
N VAL A 110 -0.26 7.95 -14.97
CA VAL A 110 -0.56 8.50 -16.31
C VAL A 110 0.70 9.02 -16.99
N GLY A 111 1.51 9.82 -16.27
CA GLY A 111 2.80 10.33 -16.80
C GLY A 111 3.93 9.30 -16.78
N GLY A 112 3.87 8.33 -15.89
CA GLY A 112 4.90 7.30 -15.69
C GLY A 112 4.65 5.98 -16.41
N HIS A 113 3.63 5.86 -17.21
CA HIS A 113 3.18 4.61 -17.84
C HIS A 113 4.31 3.83 -18.55
N ASN A 114 5.11 4.50 -19.37
CA ASN A 114 6.20 3.86 -20.12
C ASN A 114 7.32 3.32 -19.21
N HIS A 115 7.52 3.94 -18.05
CA HIS A 115 8.48 3.49 -17.05
C HIS A 115 7.91 2.34 -16.21
N LEU A 116 6.66 2.43 -15.78
CA LEU A 116 6.05 1.45 -14.88
C LEU A 116 5.76 0.11 -15.55
N LYS A 117 5.35 0.11 -16.82
CA LYS A 117 4.98 -1.11 -17.55
C LYS A 117 6.06 -2.20 -17.56
N PRO A 118 7.35 -1.92 -17.86
CA PRO A 118 8.40 -2.94 -17.77
C PRO A 118 8.61 -3.45 -16.33
N PHE A 119 8.54 -2.60 -15.31
CA PHE A 119 8.63 -3.01 -13.90
C PHE A 119 7.52 -3.99 -13.52
N VAL A 120 6.28 -3.63 -13.84
CA VAL A 120 5.12 -4.49 -13.58
C VAL A 120 5.27 -5.84 -14.29
N ALA A 121 5.70 -5.82 -15.55
CA ALA A 121 5.89 -7.05 -16.33
C ALA A 121 6.96 -7.95 -15.73
N GLU A 122 8.06 -7.40 -15.22
CA GLU A 122 9.15 -8.16 -14.64
C GLU A 122 8.78 -8.78 -13.29
N LEU A 123 8.14 -8.02 -12.41
CA LEU A 123 7.59 -8.53 -11.15
C LEU A 123 6.58 -9.65 -11.39
N LYS A 124 5.68 -9.48 -12.34
CA LYS A 124 4.69 -10.52 -12.71
C LYS A 124 5.35 -11.79 -13.25
N ARG A 125 6.40 -11.67 -14.09
CA ARG A 125 7.16 -12.85 -14.56
C ARG A 125 7.82 -13.62 -13.42
N ALA A 126 8.21 -12.92 -12.35
CA ALA A 126 8.74 -13.54 -11.14
C ALA A 126 7.67 -14.13 -10.21
N GLY A 127 6.39 -14.08 -10.59
CA GLY A 127 5.26 -14.57 -9.78
C GLY A 127 4.84 -13.62 -8.65
N ILE A 128 5.31 -12.37 -8.67
CA ILE A 128 4.98 -11.35 -7.67
C ILE A 128 3.73 -10.58 -8.13
N ARG A 129 2.73 -10.50 -7.27
CA ARG A 129 1.52 -9.74 -7.55
C ARG A 129 1.79 -8.24 -7.41
N VAL A 130 1.37 -7.44 -8.38
CA VAL A 130 1.67 -6.00 -8.38
C VAL A 130 0.41 -5.18 -8.14
N SER A 131 0.48 -4.28 -7.17
CA SER A 131 -0.47 -3.20 -6.94
C SER A 131 0.19 -1.84 -7.18
N LEU A 132 -0.63 -0.86 -7.58
CA LEU A 132 -0.21 0.54 -7.72
C LEU A 132 -1.00 1.39 -6.73
N PHE A 133 -0.30 2.18 -5.92
CA PHE A 133 -0.90 3.15 -5.01
C PHE A 133 -1.25 4.41 -5.79
N ILE A 134 -2.52 4.70 -5.98
CA ILE A 134 -3.00 5.71 -6.92
C ILE A 134 -4.04 6.66 -6.32
N GLU A 135 -4.13 7.85 -6.90
CA GLU A 135 -5.28 8.73 -6.67
C GLU A 135 -6.57 8.09 -7.19
N PRO A 136 -7.72 8.30 -6.49
CA PRO A 136 -9.00 7.74 -6.89
C PRO A 136 -9.57 8.48 -8.12
N SER A 137 -9.08 8.13 -9.32
CA SER A 137 -9.54 8.69 -10.61
C SER A 137 -9.62 7.63 -11.69
N LEU A 138 -10.56 7.78 -12.60
CA LEU A 138 -10.74 6.84 -13.72
C LEU A 138 -9.49 6.77 -14.61
N THR A 139 -8.85 7.91 -14.87
CA THR A 139 -7.63 7.97 -15.69
C THR A 139 -6.46 7.21 -15.04
N ALA A 140 -6.30 7.27 -13.71
CA ALA A 140 -5.28 6.50 -13.00
C ALA A 140 -5.59 4.99 -13.02
N LEU A 141 -6.86 4.61 -12.91
CA LEU A 141 -7.30 3.22 -13.02
C LEU A 141 -7.01 2.64 -14.42
N GLU A 142 -7.39 3.35 -15.48
CA GLU A 142 -7.14 2.95 -16.87
C GLU A 142 -5.64 2.84 -17.16
N ALA A 143 -4.85 3.80 -16.68
CA ALA A 143 -3.39 3.75 -16.78
C ALA A 143 -2.79 2.55 -16.02
N SER A 144 -3.36 2.18 -14.87
CA SER A 144 -2.94 1.01 -14.09
C SER A 144 -3.22 -0.31 -14.83
N VAL A 145 -4.38 -0.42 -15.49
CA VAL A 145 -4.67 -1.56 -16.39
C VAL A 145 -3.66 -1.61 -17.53
N ALA A 146 -3.41 -0.48 -18.20
CA ALA A 146 -2.45 -0.39 -19.31
C ALA A 146 -1.01 -0.72 -18.90
N ALA A 147 -0.62 -0.40 -17.65
CA ALA A 147 0.65 -0.81 -17.06
C ALA A 147 0.68 -2.31 -16.71
N GLY A 148 -0.47 -3.00 -16.71
CA GLY A 148 -0.58 -4.43 -16.44
C GLY A 148 -0.70 -4.80 -14.97
N ALA A 149 -1.02 -3.85 -14.08
CA ALA A 149 -1.28 -4.11 -12.67
C ALA A 149 -2.50 -5.04 -12.51
N ALA A 150 -2.48 -5.88 -11.47
CA ALA A 150 -3.60 -6.73 -11.10
C ALA A 150 -4.47 -6.09 -10.00
N VAL A 151 -3.88 -5.14 -9.28
CA VAL A 151 -4.43 -4.53 -8.07
C VAL A 151 -4.17 -3.04 -8.10
N VAL A 152 -5.08 -2.27 -7.55
CA VAL A 152 -4.84 -0.86 -7.19
C VAL A 152 -5.13 -0.66 -5.71
N GLU A 153 -4.37 0.22 -5.08
CA GLU A 153 -4.67 0.74 -3.77
C GLU A 153 -5.05 2.20 -3.89
N LEU A 154 -6.30 2.51 -3.56
CA LEU A 154 -6.83 3.87 -3.61
C LEU A 154 -6.33 4.68 -2.41
N HIS A 155 -5.71 5.82 -2.69
CA HIS A 155 -5.26 6.77 -1.68
C HIS A 155 -6.45 7.43 -0.99
N THR A 156 -6.59 7.23 0.32
CA THR A 156 -7.69 7.79 1.13
C THR A 156 -7.31 9.07 1.88
N GLY A 157 -6.06 9.50 1.82
CA GLY A 157 -5.52 10.60 2.63
C GLY A 157 -6.27 11.92 2.44
N ALA A 158 -6.53 12.35 1.20
CA ALA A 158 -7.23 13.60 0.95
C ALA A 158 -8.62 13.67 1.63
N TRP A 159 -9.34 12.53 1.65
CA TRP A 159 -10.60 12.40 2.37
C TRP A 159 -10.43 12.46 3.89
N CYS A 160 -9.45 11.72 4.40
CA CYS A 160 -9.16 11.68 5.84
C CYS A 160 -8.73 13.07 6.34
N ASP A 161 -7.89 13.77 5.59
CA ASP A 161 -7.42 15.12 5.92
C ASP A 161 -8.59 16.13 5.94
N ALA A 162 -9.47 16.07 4.95
CA ALA A 162 -10.65 16.92 4.90
C ALA A 162 -11.57 16.70 6.12
N LEU A 163 -11.75 15.44 6.55
CA LEU A 163 -12.48 15.12 7.77
C LEU A 163 -11.80 15.66 9.02
N ALA A 164 -10.49 15.47 9.15
CA ALA A 164 -9.71 15.94 10.30
C ALA A 164 -9.71 17.47 10.42
N GLN A 165 -9.80 18.18 9.29
CA GLN A 165 -9.87 19.64 9.22
C GLN A 165 -11.31 20.18 9.35
N GLY A 166 -12.32 19.32 9.42
CA GLY A 166 -13.73 19.73 9.49
C GLY A 166 -14.30 20.29 8.18
N GLU A 167 -13.66 20.03 7.05
CA GLU A 167 -14.04 20.49 5.72
C GLU A 167 -15.13 19.60 5.09
N ALA A 168 -16.34 19.65 5.64
CA ALA A 168 -17.41 18.70 5.32
C ALA A 168 -17.73 18.59 3.82
N ALA A 169 -17.75 19.69 3.08
CA ALA A 169 -18.03 19.71 1.64
C ALA A 169 -16.92 18.99 0.85
N ARG A 170 -15.66 19.28 1.15
CA ARG A 170 -14.49 18.62 0.55
C ARG A 170 -14.44 17.14 0.91
N ALA A 171 -14.72 16.79 2.17
CA ALA A 171 -14.78 15.39 2.59
C ALA A 171 -15.86 14.61 1.82
N ALA A 172 -17.03 15.20 1.59
CA ALA A 172 -18.08 14.57 0.79
C ALA A 172 -17.65 14.38 -0.67
N GLU A 173 -17.00 15.36 -1.29
CA GLU A 173 -16.48 15.28 -2.66
C GLU A 173 -15.42 14.19 -2.79
N GLU A 174 -14.43 14.17 -1.89
CA GLU A 174 -13.35 13.17 -1.90
C GLU A 174 -13.90 11.75 -1.66
N PHE A 175 -14.90 11.59 -0.80
CA PHE A 175 -15.55 10.29 -0.59
C PHE A 175 -16.28 9.80 -1.85
N GLU A 176 -16.98 10.69 -2.56
CA GLU A 176 -17.63 10.34 -3.82
C GLU A 176 -16.61 9.94 -4.90
N ARG A 177 -15.45 10.58 -4.94
CA ARG A 177 -14.33 10.18 -5.82
C ARG A 177 -13.86 8.76 -5.49
N LEU A 178 -13.64 8.46 -4.20
CA LEU A 178 -13.25 7.11 -3.73
C LEU A 178 -14.30 6.07 -4.11
N ARG A 179 -15.59 6.36 -3.86
CA ARG A 179 -16.70 5.46 -4.18
C ARG A 179 -16.80 5.17 -5.68
N ALA A 180 -16.68 6.22 -6.50
CA ALA A 180 -16.74 6.09 -7.95
C ALA A 180 -15.53 5.30 -8.49
N ALA A 181 -14.32 5.55 -7.98
CA ALA A 181 -13.11 4.82 -8.34
C ALA A 181 -13.22 3.34 -7.94
N ALA A 182 -13.64 3.04 -6.69
CA ALA A 182 -13.85 1.67 -6.24
C ALA A 182 -14.87 0.92 -7.13
N ALA A 183 -15.97 1.56 -7.50
CA ALA A 183 -16.95 0.97 -8.41
C ALA A 183 -16.38 0.72 -9.83
N ALA A 184 -15.43 1.54 -10.27
CA ALA A 184 -14.80 1.38 -11.57
C ALA A 184 -13.80 0.21 -11.62
N THR A 185 -13.13 -0.13 -10.52
CA THR A 185 -12.15 -1.23 -10.46
C THR A 185 -12.76 -2.56 -10.90
N ALA A 186 -13.98 -2.87 -10.43
CA ALA A 186 -14.68 -4.11 -10.80
C ALA A 186 -14.93 -4.21 -12.32
N ARG A 187 -15.29 -3.09 -12.97
CA ARG A 187 -15.50 -3.05 -14.43
C ARG A 187 -14.20 -3.20 -15.20
N LEU A 188 -13.09 -2.77 -14.63
CA LEU A 188 -11.76 -2.84 -15.24
C LEU A 188 -11.00 -4.14 -14.91
N GLY A 189 -11.59 -5.04 -14.12
CA GLY A 189 -10.98 -6.31 -13.72
C GLY A 189 -9.81 -6.15 -12.76
N LEU A 190 -9.78 -5.04 -11.98
CA LEU A 190 -8.78 -4.78 -10.96
C LEU A 190 -9.31 -5.17 -9.58
N GLU A 191 -8.46 -5.78 -8.75
CA GLU A 191 -8.73 -5.88 -7.31
C GLU A 191 -8.52 -4.52 -6.66
N CYS A 192 -9.45 -4.13 -5.78
CA CYS A 192 -9.44 -2.82 -5.13
C CYS A 192 -9.02 -2.92 -3.67
N HIS A 193 -7.93 -2.26 -3.34
CA HIS A 193 -7.51 -2.01 -1.97
C HIS A 193 -7.71 -0.53 -1.65
N ALA A 194 -7.71 -0.17 -0.36
CA ALA A 194 -7.74 1.21 0.09
C ALA A 194 -6.92 1.37 1.37
N GLY A 195 -6.25 2.49 1.48
CA GLY A 195 -5.40 2.78 2.63
C GLY A 195 -4.85 4.19 2.63
N HIS A 196 -4.07 4.47 3.66
CA HIS A 196 -3.42 5.73 4.00
C HIS A 196 -4.35 6.72 4.71
N GLY A 197 -3.94 7.14 5.91
CA GLY A 197 -4.64 8.13 6.73
C GLY A 197 -5.88 7.62 7.45
N LEU A 198 -6.26 6.35 7.31
CA LEU A 198 -7.44 5.77 7.95
C LEU A 198 -7.24 5.62 9.46
N ASP A 199 -8.25 6.07 10.23
CA ASP A 199 -8.46 5.77 11.63
C ASP A 199 -9.59 4.73 11.81
N TYR A 200 -9.96 4.41 13.08
CA TYR A 200 -11.01 3.43 13.35
C TYR A 200 -12.40 3.83 12.83
N ALA A 201 -12.70 5.12 12.74
CA ALA A 201 -13.99 5.61 12.26
C ALA A 201 -14.04 5.60 10.73
N THR A 202 -13.02 6.17 10.09
CA THR A 202 -12.90 6.23 8.63
C THR A 202 -12.70 4.86 8.01
N ALA A 203 -11.96 3.96 8.66
CA ALA A 203 -11.79 2.58 8.20
C ALA A 203 -13.12 1.83 8.07
N ARG A 204 -14.07 2.05 9.00
CA ARG A 204 -15.41 1.44 8.90
C ARG A 204 -16.17 1.91 7.66
N THR A 205 -16.07 3.20 7.34
CA THR A 205 -16.72 3.79 6.17
C THR A 205 -16.17 3.22 4.88
N ILE A 206 -14.86 3.12 4.75
CA ILE A 206 -14.18 2.53 3.58
C ILE A 206 -14.48 1.03 3.48
N ALA A 207 -14.46 0.30 4.59
CA ALA A 207 -14.78 -1.12 4.64
C ALA A 207 -16.22 -1.46 4.22
N ALA A 208 -17.13 -0.48 4.27
CA ALA A 208 -18.52 -0.65 3.81
C ALA A 208 -18.65 -0.57 2.27
N LEU A 209 -17.64 -0.14 1.55
CA LEU A 209 -17.65 -0.14 0.08
C LEU A 209 -17.46 -1.58 -0.43
N PRO A 210 -18.44 -2.15 -1.17
CA PRO A 210 -18.46 -3.57 -1.51
C PRO A 210 -17.33 -4.02 -2.47
N GLN A 211 -16.65 -3.07 -3.09
CA GLN A 211 -15.52 -3.33 -4.00
C GLN A 211 -14.19 -3.40 -3.28
N ILE A 212 -14.11 -2.93 -2.04
CA ILE A 212 -12.86 -2.98 -1.28
C ILE A 212 -12.63 -4.40 -0.76
N GLU A 213 -11.51 -5.00 -1.15
CA GLU A 213 -11.13 -6.35 -0.77
C GLU A 213 -10.09 -6.39 0.35
N ILE A 214 -9.22 -5.37 0.42
CA ILE A 214 -8.26 -5.20 1.51
C ILE A 214 -8.29 -3.75 2.00
N GLY A 215 -8.53 -3.59 3.30
CA GLY A 215 -8.25 -2.36 4.02
C GLY A 215 -6.86 -2.43 4.65
N ARG A 216 -6.08 -1.34 4.59
CA ARG A 216 -4.77 -1.25 5.21
C ARG A 216 -4.78 -0.33 6.42
N ALA A 217 -4.32 -0.88 7.55
CA ALA A 217 -4.13 -0.15 8.79
C ALA A 217 -2.64 -0.05 9.13
N HIS A 218 -2.22 1.09 9.68
CA HIS A 218 -0.88 1.29 10.24
C HIS A 218 -0.89 1.05 11.76
N VAL A 219 0.16 0.47 12.29
CA VAL A 219 0.43 0.29 13.73
C VAL A 219 1.73 0.95 14.13
#